data_bc2fa1980aa79b6192022a3a970bcc2d
#
_entry.id   bc2fa1980aa79b6192022a3a970bcc2d
#
_cell.length_a   1.000
_cell.length_b   1.000
_cell.length_c   1.000
_cell.angle_alpha   90.00
_cell.angle_beta   90.00
_cell.angle_gamma   90.00
#
_symmetry.space_group_name_H-M   'P 1'
#
loop_
_entity.id
_entity.type
_entity.pdbx_description
1 polymer ?
#
loop_
_entity_poly.entity_id
_entity_poly.type
_entity_poly.pdbx_seq_one_letter_code
_entity_poly.pdbx_strand_id
1 'polypeptide(L)'
;MILQKFIKMCNTLSDKLERILGNDGVLLYPSHSTPAPYHGQALIKTANFSYTAIFNVLGNPVTQVPLGISKSWGVPLGIQVVSAKNQDRNSLYMALQLEKMFGGWSNDF
;
A
#
# COMPACT_ATOMS: atom_id res chain seq x y z
N MET A 1 22.93 6.52 18.52
CA MET A 1 22.58 7.95 18.33
C MET A 1 21.66 8.19 17.14
N ILE A 2 22.13 8.10 15.91
CA ILE A 2 21.26 8.29 14.71
C ILE A 2 20.21 7.19 14.64
N LEU A 3 20.57 5.94 14.85
CA LEU A 3 19.65 4.80 14.84
C LEU A 3 18.53 4.97 15.87
N GLN A 4 18.84 5.38 17.08
CA GLN A 4 17.84 5.62 18.14
C GLN A 4 16.87 6.73 17.77
N LYS A 5 17.34 7.77 17.08
CA LYS A 5 16.49 8.85 16.56
C LYS A 5 15.51 8.33 15.51
N PHE A 6 15.98 7.52 14.57
CA PHE A 6 15.11 6.91 13.56
C PHE A 6 14.07 5.96 14.18
N ILE A 7 14.46 5.11 15.12
CA ILE A 7 13.54 4.23 15.85
C ILE A 7 12.45 5.05 16.54
N LYS A 8 12.82 6.13 17.22
CA LYS A 8 11.87 7.03 17.88
C LYS A 8 10.90 7.67 16.88
N MET A 9 11.39 8.09 15.72
CA MET A 9 10.54 8.64 14.65
C MET A 9 9.56 7.61 14.11
N CYS A 10 10.01 6.38 13.86
CA CYS A 10 9.17 5.27 13.42
C CYS A 10 8.08 4.96 14.44
N ASN A 11 8.43 4.87 15.71
CA ASN A 11 7.47 4.62 16.78
C ASN A 11 6.42 5.74 16.88
N THR A 12 6.85 6.99 16.80
CA THR A 12 5.94 8.14 16.82
C THR A 12 4.98 8.11 15.62
N LEU A 13 5.47 7.79 14.44
CA LEU A 13 4.64 7.67 13.24
C LEU A 13 3.66 6.50 13.36
N SER A 14 4.14 5.35 13.84
CA SER A 14 3.31 4.19 14.10
C SER A 14 2.15 4.51 15.04
N ASP A 15 2.44 5.15 16.18
CA ASP A 15 1.41 5.54 17.15
C ASP A 15 0.38 6.50 16.57
N LYS A 16 0.82 7.45 15.74
CA LYS A 16 -0.11 8.37 15.05
C LYS A 16 -1.01 7.63 14.07
N LEU A 17 -0.45 6.74 13.27
CA LEU A 17 -1.20 5.95 12.30
C LEU A 17 -2.21 5.04 12.99
N GLU A 18 -1.80 4.36 14.05
CA GLU A 18 -2.69 3.49 14.85
C GLU A 18 -3.86 4.28 15.46
N ARG A 19 -3.63 5.51 15.94
CA ARG A 19 -4.70 6.37 16.46
C ARG A 19 -5.70 6.79 15.37
N ILE A 20 -5.20 7.10 14.18
CA ILE A 20 -6.04 7.51 13.04
C ILE A 20 -6.89 6.34 12.55
N LEU A 21 -6.28 5.18 12.39
CA LEU A 21 -6.95 3.99 11.89
C LEU A 21 -7.92 3.39 12.91
N GLY A 22 -7.55 3.35 14.18
CA GLY A 22 -8.36 2.76 15.22
C GLY A 22 -8.70 1.28 14.93
N ASN A 23 -9.89 0.86 15.37
CA ASN A 23 -10.35 -0.52 15.19
C ASN A 23 -11.07 -0.76 13.85
N ASP A 24 -11.53 0.30 13.19
CA ASP A 24 -12.44 0.20 12.04
C ASP A 24 -11.93 0.91 10.79
N GLY A 25 -10.86 1.69 10.90
CA GLY A 25 -10.32 2.49 9.81
C GLY A 25 -9.39 1.70 8.89
N VAL A 26 -9.36 2.13 7.63
CA VAL A 26 -8.36 1.70 6.65
C VAL A 26 -7.78 2.90 5.93
N LEU A 27 -6.53 2.78 5.51
CA LEU A 27 -5.86 3.76 4.65
C LEU A 27 -5.72 3.17 3.25
N LEU A 28 -6.21 3.88 2.26
CA LEU A 28 -5.93 3.58 0.85
C LEU A 28 -4.68 4.34 0.44
N TYR A 29 -3.68 3.61 -0.04
CA TYR A 29 -2.37 4.18 -0.35
C TYR A 29 -1.81 3.61 -1.65
N PRO A 30 -1.21 4.42 -2.51
CA PRO A 30 -0.60 3.91 -3.74
C PRO A 30 0.47 2.86 -3.44
N SER A 31 0.51 1.79 -4.21
CA SER A 31 1.54 0.76 -4.10
C SER A 31 2.87 1.19 -4.71
N HIS A 32 2.80 2.10 -5.68
CA HIS A 32 3.94 2.65 -6.38
C HIS A 32 3.61 4.04 -6.94
N SER A 33 4.60 4.89 -7.15
CA SER A 33 4.42 6.25 -7.65
C SER A 33 3.97 6.31 -9.11
N THR A 34 4.22 5.26 -9.88
CA THR A 34 3.90 5.15 -11.30
C THR A 34 3.34 3.77 -11.62
N PRO A 35 2.63 3.59 -12.75
CA PRO A 35 2.35 2.27 -13.30
C PRO A 35 3.64 1.48 -13.56
N ALA A 36 3.50 0.21 -13.98
CA ALA A 36 4.65 -0.67 -14.23
C ALA A 36 5.71 0.03 -15.09
N PRO A 37 6.97 0.11 -14.64
CA PRO A 37 8.06 0.72 -15.40
C PRO A 37 8.51 -0.21 -16.53
N TYR A 38 9.19 0.35 -17.54
CA TYR A 38 9.87 -0.45 -18.55
C TYR A 38 11.05 -1.23 -17.95
N HIS A 39 11.46 -2.30 -18.63
CA HIS A 39 12.62 -3.09 -18.24
C HIS A 39 13.86 -2.22 -18.02
N GLY A 40 14.55 -2.40 -16.91
CA GLY A 40 15.73 -1.62 -16.51
C GLY A 40 15.45 -0.29 -15.79
N GLN A 41 14.27 0.30 -15.93
CA GLN A 41 13.95 1.57 -15.24
C GLN A 41 13.80 1.39 -13.72
N ALA A 42 13.45 0.21 -13.26
CA ALA A 42 13.29 -0.08 -11.84
C ALA A 42 14.59 0.17 -11.04
N LEU A 43 15.75 -0.06 -11.67
CA LEU A 43 17.06 0.19 -11.04
C LEU A 43 17.33 1.69 -10.81
N ILE A 44 16.83 2.54 -11.69
CA ILE A 44 17.01 4.01 -11.61
C ILE A 44 15.99 4.61 -10.63
N LYS A 45 14.81 4.00 -10.53
CA LYS A 45 13.69 4.48 -9.68
C LYS A 45 13.56 3.69 -8.38
N THR A 46 14.67 3.21 -7.83
CA THR A 46 14.69 2.36 -6.62
C THR A 46 13.99 2.99 -5.42
N ALA A 47 14.04 4.32 -5.26
CA ALA A 47 13.37 5.02 -4.17
C ALA A 47 11.84 4.86 -4.15
N ASN A 48 11.24 4.42 -5.24
CA ASN A 48 9.78 4.22 -5.32
C ASN A 48 9.28 3.04 -4.48
N PHE A 49 10.16 2.10 -4.09
CA PHE A 49 9.79 1.03 -3.16
C PHE A 49 9.36 1.54 -1.78
N SER A 50 9.67 2.79 -1.43
CA SER A 50 9.29 3.39 -0.16
C SER A 50 7.77 3.40 0.07
N TYR A 51 6.96 3.39 -0.99
CA TYR A 51 5.49 3.30 -0.90
C TYR A 51 4.99 2.01 -0.23
N THR A 52 5.75 0.93 -0.34
CA THR A 52 5.43 -0.35 0.31
C THR A 52 6.29 -0.60 1.55
N ALA A 53 7.55 -0.20 1.51
CA ALA A 53 8.50 -0.42 2.60
C ALA A 53 8.09 0.26 3.91
N ILE A 54 7.41 1.41 3.83
CA ILE A 54 6.97 2.13 5.02
C ILE A 54 6.08 1.26 5.92
N PHE A 55 5.16 0.50 5.36
CA PHE A 55 4.25 -0.34 6.15
C PHE A 55 4.93 -1.59 6.69
N ASN A 56 5.99 -2.08 6.03
CA ASN A 56 6.86 -3.12 6.59
C ASN A 56 7.59 -2.62 7.84
N VAL A 57 8.11 -1.40 7.79
CA VAL A 57 8.78 -0.77 8.93
C VAL A 57 7.80 -0.49 10.08
N LEU A 58 6.60 -0.01 9.77
CA LEU A 58 5.57 0.29 10.77
C LEU A 58 4.86 -0.97 11.30
N GLY A 59 4.93 -2.09 10.58
CA GLY A 59 4.33 -3.37 10.97
C GLY A 59 2.81 -3.44 10.77
N ASN A 60 2.26 -2.65 9.87
CA ASN A 60 0.84 -2.67 9.57
C ASN A 60 0.48 -3.79 8.57
N PRO A 61 -0.68 -4.44 8.71
CA PRO A 61 -1.20 -5.35 7.70
C PRO A 61 -1.64 -4.57 6.45
N VAL A 62 -1.29 -5.11 5.29
CA VAL A 62 -1.59 -4.49 3.99
C VAL A 62 -2.14 -5.54 3.03
N THR A 63 -3.20 -5.18 2.31
CA THR A 63 -3.77 -5.99 1.23
C THR A 63 -3.69 -5.23 -0.08
N GLN A 64 -3.11 -5.83 -1.10
CA GLN A 64 -3.05 -5.27 -2.46
C GLN A 64 -4.33 -5.59 -3.22
N VAL A 65 -4.92 -4.59 -3.88
CA VAL A 65 -6.16 -4.73 -4.63
C VAL A 65 -5.96 -4.25 -6.08
N PRO A 66 -6.33 -5.05 -7.08
CA PRO A 66 -6.35 -4.60 -8.46
C PRO A 66 -7.50 -3.61 -8.69
N LEU A 67 -7.22 -2.53 -9.43
CA LEU A 67 -8.19 -1.49 -9.78
C LEU A 67 -8.52 -1.42 -11.29
N GLY A 68 -8.09 -2.43 -12.05
CA GLY A 68 -8.27 -2.45 -13.50
C GLY A 68 -7.01 -2.02 -14.26
N ILE A 69 -7.20 -1.54 -15.47
CA ILE A 69 -6.12 -1.22 -16.41
C ILE A 69 -6.09 0.29 -16.68
N SER A 70 -4.89 0.86 -16.69
CA SER A 70 -4.68 2.26 -17.05
C SER A 70 -5.08 2.50 -18.50
N LYS A 71 -5.99 3.46 -18.72
CA LYS A 71 -6.41 3.84 -20.08
C LYS A 71 -5.28 4.46 -20.90
N SER A 72 -4.33 5.12 -20.25
CA SER A 72 -3.23 5.81 -20.92
C SER A 72 -2.02 4.91 -21.21
N TRP A 73 -1.81 3.87 -20.38
CA TRP A 73 -0.59 3.05 -20.42
C TRP A 73 -0.86 1.59 -20.78
N GLY A 74 -2.12 1.15 -20.74
CA GLY A 74 -2.50 -0.23 -21.01
C GLY A 74 -1.96 -1.27 -20.02
N VAL A 75 -1.57 -0.83 -18.81
CA VAL A 75 -0.99 -1.70 -17.78
C VAL A 75 -1.87 -1.75 -16.54
N PRO A 76 -1.81 -2.85 -15.76
CA PRO A 76 -2.60 -3.00 -14.54
C PRO A 76 -2.28 -1.92 -13.52
N LEU A 77 -3.32 -1.50 -12.81
CA LEU A 77 -3.24 -0.60 -11.66
C LEU A 77 -3.70 -1.32 -10.41
N GLY A 78 -3.17 -0.90 -9.28
CA GLY A 78 -3.58 -1.42 -7.98
C GLY A 78 -3.38 -0.40 -6.89
N ILE A 79 -3.97 -0.71 -5.73
CA ILE A 79 -3.85 0.10 -4.52
C ILE A 79 -3.63 -0.82 -3.33
N GLN A 80 -2.91 -0.36 -2.35
CA GLN A 80 -2.80 -1.07 -1.08
C GLN A 80 -3.81 -0.52 -0.06
N VAL A 81 -4.40 -1.45 0.67
CA VAL A 81 -5.32 -1.20 1.77
C VAL A 81 -4.60 -1.53 3.07
N VAL A 82 -4.38 -0.53 3.88
CA VAL A 82 -3.63 -0.62 5.14
C VAL A 82 -4.60 -0.55 6.31
N SER A 83 -4.48 -1.42 7.28
CA SER A 83 -5.24 -1.35 8.53
C SER A 83 -4.32 -1.27 9.75
N ALA A 84 -4.91 -1.01 10.92
CA ALA A 84 -4.18 -1.02 12.18
C ALA A 84 -3.63 -2.42 12.47
N LYS A 85 -2.62 -2.50 13.33
CA LYS A 85 -2.02 -3.76 13.76
C LYS A 85 -3.08 -4.69 14.31
N ASN A 86 -2.99 -5.97 13.94
CA ASN A 86 -3.96 -7.02 14.30
C ASN A 86 -5.39 -6.78 13.79
N GLN A 87 -5.59 -5.82 12.88
CA GLN A 87 -6.86 -5.55 12.21
C GLN A 87 -6.85 -5.98 10.74
N ASP A 88 -6.22 -7.09 10.43
CA ASP A 88 -6.11 -7.67 9.07
C ASP A 88 -7.48 -7.84 8.41
N ARG A 89 -8.50 -8.20 9.19
CA ARG A 89 -9.88 -8.35 8.72
C ARG A 89 -10.41 -7.08 8.04
N ASN A 90 -10.01 -5.89 8.52
CA ASN A 90 -10.47 -4.62 7.95
C ASN A 90 -9.88 -4.39 6.56
N SER A 91 -8.58 -4.67 6.39
CA SER A 91 -7.93 -4.56 5.07
C SER A 91 -8.48 -5.59 4.08
N LEU A 92 -8.71 -6.84 4.53
CA LEU A 92 -9.29 -7.89 3.70
C LEU A 92 -10.75 -7.58 3.32
N TYR A 93 -11.55 -7.10 4.26
CA TYR A 93 -12.93 -6.72 3.98
C TYR A 93 -13.02 -5.59 2.96
N MET A 94 -12.25 -4.52 3.16
CA MET A 94 -12.22 -3.40 2.22
C MET A 94 -11.69 -3.84 0.86
N ALA A 95 -10.67 -4.69 0.81
CA ALA A 95 -10.16 -5.25 -0.43
C ALA A 95 -11.27 -5.99 -1.21
N LEU A 96 -12.08 -6.78 -0.53
CA LEU A 96 -13.22 -7.48 -1.14
C LEU A 96 -14.28 -6.49 -1.68
N GLN A 97 -14.55 -5.40 -0.98
CA GLN A 97 -15.47 -4.37 -1.47
C GLN A 97 -14.92 -3.67 -2.72
N LEU A 98 -13.64 -3.30 -2.71
CA LEU A 98 -12.99 -2.69 -3.87
C LEU A 98 -12.94 -3.64 -5.08
N GLU A 99 -12.66 -4.92 -4.85
CA GLU A 99 -12.70 -5.94 -5.91
C GLU A 99 -14.08 -6.01 -6.57
N LYS A 100 -15.15 -6.01 -5.79
CA LYS A 100 -16.53 -5.98 -6.31
C LYS A 100 -16.83 -4.71 -7.11
N MET A 101 -16.29 -3.56 -6.68
CA MET A 101 -16.51 -2.27 -7.35
C MET A 101 -15.73 -2.14 -8.65
N PHE A 102 -14.53 -2.68 -8.74
CA PHE A 102 -13.60 -2.51 -9.87
C PHE A 102 -13.47 -3.76 -10.76
N GLY A 103 -14.17 -4.84 -10.45
CA GLY A 103 -14.19 -6.06 -11.26
C GLY A 103 -13.05 -7.04 -11.01
N GLY A 104 -12.18 -6.75 -10.03
CA GLY A 104 -11.09 -7.64 -9.66
C GLY A 104 -9.96 -7.72 -10.70
N TRP A 105 -9.22 -8.82 -10.64
CA TRP A 105 -8.13 -9.09 -11.58
C TRP A 105 -8.68 -9.60 -12.93
N SER A 106 -8.09 -9.15 -14.02
CA SER A 106 -8.45 -9.56 -15.37
C SER A 106 -7.20 -9.93 -16.18
N ASN A 107 -7.34 -10.89 -17.08
CA ASN A 107 -6.32 -11.28 -18.06
C ASN A 107 -6.36 -10.48 -19.37
N ASP A 108 -7.32 -9.60 -19.51
CA ASP A 108 -7.60 -8.91 -20.77
C ASP A 108 -6.65 -7.72 -20.95
N PHE A 109 -5.42 -8.03 -21.32
CA PHE A 109 -4.38 -7.03 -21.65
C PHE A 109 -4.16 -7.00 -23.16
#